data_b6922670badf721b7990843676bed561
#
_entry.id   b6922670badf721b7990843676bed561
#
_cell.length_a   1.000
_cell.length_b   1.000
_cell.length_c   1.000
_cell.angle_alpha   90.00
_cell.angle_beta   90.00
_cell.angle_gamma   90.00
#
_symmetry.space_group_name_H-M   'P 1'
#
loop_
_entity.id
_entity.type
_entity.pdbx_description
1 polymer ?
#
loop_
_entity_poly.entity_id
_entity_poly.type
_entity_poly.pdbx_seq_one_letter_code
_entity_poly.pdbx_strand_id
1 'polypeptide(L)'
;MIFDTNTLRLFVSHIFAIYFLLLLIPLKVPKTRNAMIIIISSIVITLINALIIARLGLPFYIRFYFLTLTLPHILLLFLFSSYNFSKSMFAVLTVQMMGNIAIVNGLLASYVFYGENNSLIDTLARAITYAIFLPILIKFIKPIFTKMAEILTNGWWTLNTALLVSYVLAYFILFVPDPVFNRPNYFIHAYIGLFLSVIIYLIMFFLFYEIKVKKDTEHDKELLSLQVDSLVLETAEITTIAFTDSLTGVKNRYSLFRRIDQLIETKQPFLVVFMDLDNLKDINDNYDHSRGDTYLKEFAQALKDVIKGKGEVFRFAGDEFIGLLTEDIDVFDQVYFKMEVAHRMPSDIPYYDMSLGLASFPKDGVSADELINLADQAMYAEKKHKKIRR
;
A
#
# COMPACT_ATOMS: atom_id res chain seq x y z
N MET A 1 36.86 25.92 -45.25
CA MET A 1 37.21 25.18 -44.02
C MET A 1 35.90 24.70 -43.39
N ILE A 2 35.66 23.38 -43.32
CA ILE A 2 34.34 22.82 -42.86
C ILE A 2 34.14 23.02 -41.35
N PHE A 3 35.21 23.27 -40.62
CA PHE A 3 35.21 23.54 -39.20
C PHE A 3 35.57 24.99 -38.92
N ASP A 4 34.55 25.86 -38.99
CA ASP A 4 34.65 27.18 -38.42
C ASP A 4 34.17 27.16 -36.95
N THR A 5 34.37 28.27 -36.25
CA THR A 5 33.98 28.40 -34.85
C THR A 5 32.45 28.32 -34.64
N ASN A 6 31.65 28.53 -35.69
CA ASN A 6 30.18 28.37 -35.66
C ASN A 6 29.79 26.90 -35.61
N THR A 7 30.55 26.03 -36.27
CA THR A 7 30.35 24.59 -36.22
C THR A 7 30.73 24.03 -34.85
N LEU A 8 31.76 24.59 -34.17
CA LEU A 8 32.20 24.13 -32.85
C LEU A 8 31.07 24.26 -31.78
N ARG A 9 30.37 25.40 -31.74
CA ARG A 9 29.26 25.61 -30.80
C ARG A 9 28.10 24.63 -31.00
N LEU A 10 27.85 24.22 -32.25
CA LEU A 10 26.86 23.21 -32.58
C LEU A 10 27.26 21.83 -32.00
N PHE A 11 28.52 21.41 -32.21
CA PHE A 11 29.06 20.19 -31.70
C PHE A 11 28.98 20.09 -30.16
N VAL A 12 29.43 21.15 -29.47
CA VAL A 12 29.41 21.21 -28.00
C VAL A 12 27.96 21.03 -27.46
N SER A 13 27.03 21.82 -27.98
CA SER A 13 25.64 21.73 -27.56
C SER A 13 25.06 20.32 -27.80
N HIS A 14 25.43 19.70 -28.91
CA HIS A 14 24.94 18.38 -29.30
C HIS A 14 25.50 17.26 -28.46
N ILE A 15 26.78 17.26 -28.17
CA ILE A 15 27.42 16.26 -27.30
C ILE A 15 26.77 16.26 -25.92
N PHE A 16 26.57 17.43 -25.33
CA PHE A 16 25.91 17.53 -24.03
C PHE A 16 24.45 17.11 -24.10
N ALA A 17 23.69 17.49 -25.13
CA ALA A 17 22.31 17.09 -25.29
C ALA A 17 22.15 15.53 -25.35
N ILE A 18 23.00 14.88 -26.18
CA ILE A 18 22.99 13.41 -26.31
C ILE A 18 23.38 12.76 -24.99
N TYR A 19 24.42 13.26 -24.34
CA TYR A 19 24.86 12.73 -23.05
C TYR A 19 23.76 12.83 -21.98
N PHE A 20 23.09 13.98 -21.89
CA PHE A 20 21.97 14.19 -20.96
C PHE A 20 20.78 13.28 -21.26
N LEU A 21 20.46 13.07 -22.54
CA LEU A 21 19.41 12.14 -22.94
C LEU A 21 19.73 10.69 -22.59
N LEU A 22 20.97 10.26 -22.79
CA LEU A 22 21.45 8.92 -22.42
C LEU A 22 21.47 8.72 -20.89
N LEU A 23 21.60 9.79 -20.10
CA LEU A 23 21.49 9.72 -18.65
C LEU A 23 20.03 9.57 -18.17
N LEU A 24 19.07 10.18 -18.89
CA LEU A 24 17.66 10.17 -18.51
C LEU A 24 16.91 8.97 -19.07
N ILE A 25 17.19 8.57 -20.31
CA ILE A 25 16.41 7.54 -21.02
C ILE A 25 17.11 6.20 -20.93
N PRO A 26 16.50 5.21 -20.26
CA PRO A 26 17.01 3.84 -20.27
C PRO A 26 16.85 3.22 -21.67
N LEU A 27 17.91 2.56 -22.15
CA LEU A 27 17.93 1.94 -23.47
C LEU A 27 17.47 0.48 -23.43
N LYS A 28 16.86 0.02 -24.54
CA LYS A 28 16.57 -1.39 -24.79
C LYS A 28 17.86 -2.22 -24.78
N VAL A 29 17.76 -3.48 -24.45
CA VAL A 29 18.89 -4.44 -24.47
C VAL A 29 19.19 -4.84 -25.92
N PRO A 30 20.46 -4.96 -26.32
CA PRO A 30 21.69 -4.70 -25.58
C PRO A 30 22.04 -3.19 -25.49
N LYS A 31 22.15 -2.68 -24.26
CA LYS A 31 22.30 -1.24 -23.98
C LYS A 31 23.53 -0.61 -24.61
N THR A 32 24.68 -1.26 -24.54
CA THR A 32 25.97 -0.76 -25.09
C THR A 32 25.91 -0.60 -26.59
N ARG A 33 25.40 -1.60 -27.32
CA ARG A 33 25.24 -1.53 -28.79
C ARG A 33 24.30 -0.38 -29.17
N ASN A 34 23.18 -0.26 -28.51
CA ASN A 34 22.18 0.76 -28.81
C ASN A 34 22.71 2.16 -28.48
N ALA A 35 23.46 2.34 -27.40
CA ALA A 35 24.14 3.60 -27.09
C ALA A 35 25.18 3.96 -28.17
N MET A 36 25.99 3.01 -28.65
CA MET A 36 26.94 3.26 -29.73
C MET A 36 26.24 3.66 -31.03
N ILE A 37 25.13 3.02 -31.39
CA ILE A 37 24.36 3.40 -32.58
C ILE A 37 23.84 4.83 -32.44
N ILE A 38 23.28 5.21 -31.28
CA ILE A 38 22.82 6.57 -31.03
C ILE A 38 23.96 7.57 -31.16
N ILE A 39 25.13 7.32 -30.57
CA ILE A 39 26.29 8.20 -30.61
C ILE A 39 26.78 8.37 -32.05
N ILE A 40 26.97 7.28 -32.79
CA ILE A 40 27.45 7.33 -34.18
C ILE A 40 26.45 8.06 -35.07
N SER A 41 25.15 7.73 -34.97
CA SER A 41 24.11 8.40 -35.76
C SER A 41 24.04 9.90 -35.44
N SER A 42 24.20 10.24 -34.15
CA SER A 42 24.22 11.63 -33.72
C SER A 42 25.42 12.43 -34.30
N ILE A 43 26.60 11.83 -34.37
CA ILE A 43 27.77 12.41 -35.03
C ILE A 43 27.45 12.64 -36.50
N VAL A 44 26.88 11.68 -37.20
CA VAL A 44 26.52 11.81 -38.63
C VAL A 44 25.47 12.90 -38.82
N ILE A 45 24.43 12.97 -38.02
CA ILE A 45 23.40 14.03 -38.08
C ILE A 45 24.05 15.40 -37.85
N THR A 46 24.98 15.51 -36.89
CA THR A 46 25.68 16.77 -36.61
C THR A 46 26.56 17.20 -37.77
N LEU A 47 27.28 16.27 -38.42
CA LEU A 47 28.08 16.55 -39.62
C LEU A 47 27.20 17.01 -40.80
N ILE A 48 26.05 16.38 -41.02
CA ILE A 48 25.07 16.82 -42.03
C ILE A 48 24.62 18.26 -41.76
N ASN A 49 24.31 18.61 -40.52
CA ASN A 49 23.91 19.95 -40.16
C ASN A 49 25.05 20.97 -40.32
N ALA A 50 26.32 20.60 -40.04
CA ALA A 50 27.48 21.41 -40.35
C ALA A 50 27.60 21.69 -41.85
N LEU A 51 27.33 20.71 -42.71
CA LEU A 51 27.29 20.88 -44.17
C LEU A 51 26.13 21.80 -44.61
N ILE A 52 24.97 21.68 -43.98
CA ILE A 52 23.83 22.56 -44.24
C ILE A 52 24.22 24.01 -43.92
N ILE A 53 24.84 24.30 -42.77
CA ILE A 53 25.33 25.61 -42.40
C ILE A 53 26.34 26.15 -43.45
N ALA A 54 27.30 25.30 -43.81
CA ALA A 54 28.36 25.71 -44.79
C ALA A 54 27.81 26.00 -46.19
N ARG A 55 26.74 25.30 -46.62
CA ARG A 55 26.16 25.43 -47.95
C ARG A 55 25.05 26.47 -48.05
N LEU A 56 24.14 26.48 -47.06
CA LEU A 56 22.91 27.29 -47.09
C LEU A 56 22.93 28.44 -46.08
N GLY A 57 23.97 28.54 -45.28
CA GLY A 57 24.16 29.58 -44.29
C GLY A 57 23.40 29.37 -42.97
N LEU A 58 23.86 30.12 -41.96
CA LEU A 58 23.31 30.06 -40.60
C LEU A 58 21.83 30.46 -40.50
N PRO A 59 21.32 31.49 -41.22
CA PRO A 59 19.89 31.85 -41.15
C PRO A 59 18.96 30.73 -41.63
N PHE A 60 19.34 30.02 -42.69
CA PHE A 60 18.59 28.86 -43.16
C PHE A 60 18.57 27.75 -42.10
N TYR A 61 19.74 27.43 -41.54
CA TYR A 61 19.86 26.43 -40.48
C TYR A 61 18.98 26.76 -39.27
N ILE A 62 19.01 27.99 -38.77
CA ILE A 62 18.20 28.41 -37.60
C ILE A 62 16.70 28.20 -37.88
N ARG A 63 16.24 28.49 -39.10
CA ARG A 63 14.82 28.32 -39.47
C ARG A 63 14.38 26.86 -39.51
N PHE A 64 15.27 25.96 -39.89
CA PHE A 64 14.93 24.55 -40.13
C PHE A 64 15.62 23.56 -39.14
N TYR A 65 16.33 24.06 -38.11
CA TYR A 65 17.12 23.21 -37.23
C TYR A 65 16.26 22.16 -36.52
N PHE A 66 14.98 22.46 -36.24
CA PHE A 66 14.07 21.49 -35.67
C PHE A 66 13.91 20.24 -36.56
N LEU A 67 13.75 20.45 -37.86
CA LEU A 67 13.57 19.34 -38.81
C LEU A 67 14.89 18.60 -39.09
N THR A 68 15.99 19.32 -39.16
CA THR A 68 17.27 18.74 -39.58
C THR A 68 18.06 18.14 -38.42
N LEU A 69 17.82 18.60 -37.20
CA LEU A 69 18.60 18.23 -36.04
C LEU A 69 17.72 17.59 -34.96
N THR A 70 16.70 18.27 -34.45
CA THR A 70 15.94 17.85 -33.30
C THR A 70 15.08 16.66 -33.61
N LEU A 71 14.31 16.68 -34.68
CA LEU A 71 13.40 15.60 -35.06
C LEU A 71 14.10 14.25 -35.32
N PRO A 72 15.24 14.20 -36.09
CA PRO A 72 15.98 12.95 -36.26
C PRO A 72 16.46 12.33 -34.95
N HIS A 73 16.89 13.15 -33.98
CA HIS A 73 17.31 12.67 -32.68
C HIS A 73 16.15 12.15 -31.84
N ILE A 74 14.99 12.82 -31.88
CA ILE A 74 13.77 12.31 -31.22
C ILE A 74 13.41 10.94 -31.76
N LEU A 75 13.39 10.77 -33.09
CA LEU A 75 13.06 9.49 -33.73
C LEU A 75 14.08 8.40 -33.36
N LEU A 76 15.38 8.75 -33.39
CA LEU A 76 16.44 7.83 -33.04
C LEU A 76 16.31 7.34 -31.59
N LEU A 77 16.15 8.26 -30.65
CA LEU A 77 15.97 7.93 -29.23
C LEU A 77 14.72 7.10 -28.97
N PHE A 78 13.61 7.41 -29.65
CA PHE A 78 12.38 6.66 -29.52
C PHE A 78 12.54 5.20 -29.96
N LEU A 79 13.28 4.92 -31.03
CA LEU A 79 13.54 3.56 -31.51
C LEU A 79 14.27 2.72 -30.45
N PHE A 80 15.22 3.31 -29.73
CA PHE A 80 16.10 2.61 -28.78
C PHE A 80 15.71 2.76 -27.33
N SER A 81 14.74 3.62 -26.99
CA SER A 81 14.24 3.82 -25.64
C SER A 81 13.46 2.60 -25.13
N SER A 82 13.64 2.24 -23.89
CA SER A 82 12.75 1.30 -23.18
C SER A 82 11.49 1.97 -22.67
N TYR A 83 11.44 3.28 -22.60
CA TYR A 83 10.25 4.05 -22.28
C TYR A 83 9.32 4.17 -23.50
N ASN A 84 8.01 4.37 -23.22
CA ASN A 84 7.04 4.72 -24.25
C ASN A 84 7.32 6.14 -24.81
N PHE A 85 6.62 6.48 -25.91
CA PHE A 85 6.80 7.76 -26.60
C PHE A 85 6.66 8.97 -25.66
N SER A 86 5.61 9.00 -24.84
CA SER A 86 5.32 10.16 -24.00
C SER A 86 6.35 10.40 -22.89
N LYS A 87 6.88 9.33 -22.28
CA LYS A 87 7.98 9.42 -21.30
C LYS A 87 9.28 9.89 -21.96
N SER A 88 9.61 9.34 -23.12
CA SER A 88 10.78 9.73 -23.87
C SER A 88 10.71 11.19 -24.35
N MET A 89 9.54 11.63 -24.78
CA MET A 89 9.27 13.01 -25.17
C MET A 89 9.49 14.00 -24.04
N PHE A 90 9.06 13.65 -22.82
CA PHE A 90 9.31 14.46 -21.63
C PHE A 90 10.81 14.68 -21.39
N ALA A 91 11.63 13.61 -21.46
CA ALA A 91 13.07 13.72 -21.32
C ALA A 91 13.69 14.60 -22.41
N VAL A 92 13.26 14.45 -23.67
CA VAL A 92 13.73 15.28 -24.79
C VAL A 92 13.40 16.75 -24.56
N LEU A 93 12.16 17.08 -24.21
CA LEU A 93 11.74 18.46 -23.94
C LEU A 93 12.52 19.07 -22.77
N THR A 94 12.80 18.26 -21.72
CA THR A 94 13.62 18.69 -20.58
C THR A 94 15.03 19.07 -21.01
N VAL A 95 15.70 18.23 -21.78
CA VAL A 95 17.06 18.50 -22.27
C VAL A 95 17.08 19.68 -23.24
N GLN A 96 16.04 19.80 -24.07
CA GLN A 96 15.90 20.93 -25.00
C GLN A 96 15.76 22.29 -24.27
N MET A 97 15.01 22.30 -23.16
CA MET A 97 14.90 23.50 -22.30
C MET A 97 16.24 23.89 -21.68
N MET A 98 17.04 22.93 -21.21
CA MET A 98 18.41 23.17 -20.77
C MET A 98 19.29 23.72 -21.89
N GLY A 99 19.10 23.19 -23.10
CA GLY A 99 19.78 23.69 -24.31
C GLY A 99 19.45 25.15 -24.61
N ASN A 100 18.19 25.56 -24.51
CA ASN A 100 17.78 26.94 -24.73
C ASN A 100 18.41 27.89 -23.71
N ILE A 101 18.51 27.52 -22.45
CA ILE A 101 19.19 28.30 -21.41
C ILE A 101 20.69 28.43 -21.76
N ALA A 102 21.33 27.33 -22.17
CA ALA A 102 22.75 27.38 -22.57
C ALA A 102 22.98 28.29 -23.81
N ILE A 103 22.06 28.27 -24.79
CA ILE A 103 22.11 29.16 -25.96
C ILE A 103 22.01 30.61 -25.53
N VAL A 104 21.05 30.99 -24.69
CA VAL A 104 20.89 32.37 -24.23
C VAL A 104 22.11 32.86 -23.47
N ASN A 105 22.64 32.04 -22.55
CA ASN A 105 23.86 32.36 -21.79
C ASN A 105 25.08 32.55 -22.71
N GLY A 106 25.22 31.69 -23.72
CA GLY A 106 26.29 31.81 -24.71
C GLY A 106 26.21 33.11 -25.52
N LEU A 107 25.01 33.40 -26.04
CA LEU A 107 24.79 34.64 -26.82
C LEU A 107 24.96 35.89 -25.96
N LEU A 108 24.47 35.90 -24.72
CA LEU A 108 24.64 37.04 -23.80
C LEU A 108 26.12 37.28 -23.46
N ALA A 109 26.86 36.20 -23.11
CA ALA A 109 28.29 36.30 -22.82
C ALA A 109 29.06 36.86 -24.00
N SER A 110 28.77 36.38 -25.22
CA SER A 110 29.38 36.91 -26.46
C SER A 110 29.09 38.42 -26.64
N TYR A 111 27.84 38.82 -26.43
CA TYR A 111 27.44 40.23 -26.55
C TYR A 111 28.09 41.10 -25.48
N VAL A 112 28.12 40.68 -24.21
CA VAL A 112 28.69 41.45 -23.09
C VAL A 112 30.19 41.64 -23.23
N PHE A 113 30.93 40.61 -23.69
CA PHE A 113 32.40 40.69 -23.77
C PHE A 113 32.94 41.28 -25.08
N TYR A 114 32.21 41.17 -26.18
CA TYR A 114 32.69 41.60 -27.52
C TYR A 114 31.77 42.57 -28.23
N GLY A 115 30.55 42.78 -27.74
CA GLY A 115 29.56 43.62 -28.46
C GLY A 115 29.01 42.97 -29.75
N GLU A 116 29.57 41.81 -30.14
CA GLU A 116 29.22 41.07 -31.35
C GLU A 116 29.25 39.57 -31.11
N ASN A 117 28.78 38.79 -32.11
CA ASN A 117 28.69 37.34 -31.99
C ASN A 117 30.07 36.68 -32.11
N ASN A 118 30.74 36.50 -30.99
CA ASN A 118 31.98 35.74 -30.89
C ASN A 118 31.71 34.28 -30.59
N SER A 119 31.90 33.41 -31.57
CA SER A 119 31.56 31.97 -31.46
C SER A 119 32.40 31.21 -30.43
N LEU A 120 33.61 31.66 -30.10
CA LEU A 120 34.44 31.02 -29.06
C LEU A 120 33.88 31.32 -27.68
N ILE A 121 33.56 32.58 -27.38
CA ILE A 121 32.95 32.97 -26.08
C ILE A 121 31.59 32.32 -25.93
N ASP A 122 30.74 32.32 -26.95
CA ASP A 122 29.44 31.63 -26.97
C ASP A 122 29.62 30.15 -26.66
N THR A 123 30.56 29.46 -27.29
CA THR A 123 30.83 28.03 -27.05
C THR A 123 31.30 27.77 -25.63
N LEU A 124 32.23 28.57 -25.11
CA LEU A 124 32.71 28.39 -23.73
C LEU A 124 31.60 28.62 -22.71
N ALA A 125 30.79 29.66 -22.87
CA ALA A 125 29.68 29.93 -21.95
C ALA A 125 28.60 28.83 -21.97
N ARG A 126 28.30 28.25 -23.14
CA ARG A 126 27.44 27.08 -23.26
C ARG A 126 28.03 25.88 -22.52
N ALA A 127 29.32 25.57 -22.74
CA ALA A 127 29.99 24.47 -22.09
C ALA A 127 29.96 24.60 -20.55
N ILE A 128 30.21 25.80 -20.03
CA ILE A 128 30.11 26.11 -18.60
C ILE A 128 28.67 25.89 -18.11
N THR A 129 27.66 26.38 -18.84
CA THR A 129 26.25 26.20 -18.49
C THR A 129 25.88 24.71 -18.41
N TYR A 130 26.28 23.89 -19.36
CA TYR A 130 26.06 22.44 -19.34
C TYR A 130 26.81 21.75 -18.20
N ALA A 131 28.04 22.18 -17.89
CA ALA A 131 28.80 21.67 -16.76
C ALA A 131 28.09 21.92 -15.42
N ILE A 132 27.42 23.07 -15.28
CA ILE A 132 26.58 23.42 -14.13
C ILE A 132 25.32 22.54 -14.11
N PHE A 133 24.70 22.28 -15.26
CA PHE A 133 23.49 21.45 -15.33
C PHE A 133 23.75 19.97 -15.08
N LEU A 134 24.94 19.47 -15.35
CA LEU A 134 25.24 18.04 -15.18
C LEU A 134 25.00 17.52 -13.75
N PRO A 135 25.55 18.14 -12.69
CA PRO A 135 25.26 17.71 -11.32
C PRO A 135 23.78 17.89 -10.94
N ILE A 136 23.11 18.94 -11.43
CA ILE A 136 21.68 19.17 -11.22
C ILE A 136 20.87 18.04 -11.86
N LEU A 137 21.20 17.66 -13.09
CA LEU A 137 20.56 16.58 -13.81
C LEU A 137 20.71 15.24 -13.07
N ILE A 138 21.94 14.90 -12.66
CA ILE A 138 22.23 13.62 -12.01
C ILE A 138 21.61 13.54 -10.62
N LYS A 139 21.75 14.60 -9.80
CA LYS A 139 21.37 14.57 -8.39
C LYS A 139 19.88 14.82 -8.15
N PHE A 140 19.25 15.66 -8.97
CA PHE A 140 17.86 16.08 -8.75
C PHE A 140 16.90 15.58 -9.83
N ILE A 141 17.18 15.89 -11.11
CA ILE A 141 16.20 15.64 -12.19
C ILE A 141 16.07 14.16 -12.49
N LYS A 142 17.17 13.42 -12.65
CA LYS A 142 17.16 12.00 -13.00
C LYS A 142 16.41 11.14 -11.96
N PRO A 143 16.67 11.24 -10.64
CA PRO A 143 15.96 10.44 -9.65
C PRO A 143 14.46 10.72 -9.64
N ILE A 144 14.07 12.02 -9.76
CA ILE A 144 12.66 12.40 -9.79
C ILE A 144 12.00 11.85 -11.05
N PHE A 145 12.62 12.05 -12.22
CA PHE A 145 12.11 11.55 -13.50
C PHE A 145 11.96 10.02 -13.52
N THR A 146 12.93 9.29 -12.99
CA THR A 146 12.87 7.82 -12.91
C THR A 146 11.68 7.38 -12.05
N LYS A 147 11.50 7.97 -10.86
CA LYS A 147 10.34 7.70 -10.00
C LYS A 147 9.01 8.08 -10.66
N MET A 148 8.96 9.22 -11.35
CA MET A 148 7.80 9.60 -12.15
C MET A 148 7.47 8.54 -13.20
N ALA A 149 8.49 8.05 -13.91
CA ALA A 149 8.32 7.06 -14.95
C ALA A 149 7.81 5.71 -14.46
N GLU A 150 8.09 5.37 -13.20
CA GLU A 150 7.57 4.16 -12.53
C GLU A 150 6.13 4.32 -12.06
N ILE A 151 5.81 5.45 -11.44
CA ILE A 151 4.52 5.66 -10.74
C ILE A 151 3.42 6.13 -11.70
N LEU A 152 3.74 7.06 -12.62
CA LEU A 152 2.75 7.60 -13.55
C LEU A 152 2.48 6.65 -14.71
N THR A 153 1.32 6.05 -14.70
CA THR A 153 0.80 5.30 -15.86
C THR A 153 0.18 6.22 -16.90
N ASN A 154 -0.53 7.27 -16.47
CA ASN A 154 -1.23 8.24 -17.29
C ASN A 154 -0.78 9.68 -16.95
N GLY A 155 -1.20 10.67 -17.74
CA GLY A 155 -0.91 12.09 -17.49
C GLY A 155 0.35 12.63 -18.17
N TRP A 156 1.18 11.78 -18.77
CA TRP A 156 2.38 12.23 -19.50
C TRP A 156 2.09 13.20 -20.63
N TRP A 157 0.94 13.07 -21.30
CA TRP A 157 0.56 13.99 -22.36
C TRP A 157 0.30 15.40 -21.85
N THR A 158 -0.34 15.54 -20.68
CA THR A 158 -0.57 16.85 -20.05
C THR A 158 0.76 17.52 -19.70
N LEU A 159 1.70 16.77 -19.12
CA LEU A 159 3.04 17.26 -18.82
C LEU A 159 3.79 17.69 -20.08
N ASN A 160 3.78 16.85 -21.12
CA ASN A 160 4.43 17.14 -22.38
C ASN A 160 3.82 18.33 -23.09
N THR A 161 2.51 18.53 -23.03
CA THR A 161 1.83 19.68 -23.63
C THR A 161 2.31 20.99 -22.98
N ALA A 162 2.40 21.04 -21.65
CA ALA A 162 2.90 22.21 -20.93
C ALA A 162 4.36 22.54 -21.32
N LEU A 163 5.21 21.51 -21.38
CA LEU A 163 6.62 21.69 -21.82
C LEU A 163 6.73 22.08 -23.27
N LEU A 164 5.92 21.51 -24.14
CA LEU A 164 5.94 21.85 -25.57
C LEU A 164 5.53 23.30 -25.79
N VAL A 165 4.48 23.76 -25.09
CA VAL A 165 4.07 25.19 -25.14
C VAL A 165 5.21 26.09 -24.67
N SER A 166 5.86 25.76 -23.55
CA SER A 166 7.01 26.52 -23.04
C SER A 166 8.17 26.51 -24.03
N TYR A 167 8.45 25.38 -24.67
CA TYR A 167 9.49 25.26 -25.68
C TYR A 167 9.19 26.10 -26.90
N VAL A 168 7.97 26.06 -27.42
CA VAL A 168 7.53 26.86 -28.58
C VAL A 168 7.61 28.35 -28.27
N LEU A 169 7.17 28.79 -27.10
CA LEU A 169 7.30 30.18 -26.66
C LEU A 169 8.77 30.62 -26.60
N ALA A 170 9.64 29.82 -25.99
CA ALA A 170 11.06 30.10 -25.92
C ALA A 170 11.68 30.17 -27.33
N TYR A 171 11.29 29.30 -28.25
CA TYR A 171 11.72 29.29 -29.62
C TYR A 171 11.34 30.62 -30.33
N PHE A 172 10.08 31.06 -30.26
CA PHE A 172 9.63 32.30 -30.85
C PHE A 172 10.35 33.51 -30.28
N ILE A 173 10.56 33.58 -28.98
CA ILE A 173 11.29 34.68 -28.33
C ILE A 173 12.75 34.73 -28.81
N LEU A 174 13.40 33.57 -28.97
CA LEU A 174 14.82 33.48 -29.31
C LEU A 174 15.11 33.69 -30.79
N PHE A 175 14.22 33.26 -31.69
CA PHE A 175 14.56 33.11 -33.09
C PHE A 175 13.63 33.83 -34.08
N VAL A 176 12.48 34.37 -33.63
CA VAL A 176 11.49 34.96 -34.55
C VAL A 176 11.22 36.44 -34.21
N PRO A 177 11.18 37.39 -35.19
CA PRO A 177 11.47 37.21 -36.61
C PRO A 177 12.95 37.01 -36.90
N ASP A 178 13.83 37.54 -36.05
CA ASP A 178 15.27 37.43 -36.12
C ASP A 178 15.85 36.87 -34.82
N PRO A 179 17.04 36.24 -34.87
CA PRO A 179 17.69 35.76 -33.65
C PRO A 179 17.87 36.88 -32.62
N VAL A 180 17.71 36.52 -31.31
CA VAL A 180 17.79 37.47 -30.18
C VAL A 180 19.10 38.24 -30.16
N PHE A 181 20.18 37.70 -30.72
CA PHE A 181 21.45 38.35 -30.82
C PHE A 181 21.38 39.66 -31.64
N ASN A 182 20.61 39.71 -32.71
CA ASN A 182 20.39 40.92 -33.52
C ASN A 182 19.47 41.94 -32.84
N ARG A 183 18.92 41.58 -31.69
CA ARG A 183 17.97 42.38 -30.91
C ARG A 183 18.37 42.44 -29.44
N PRO A 184 19.45 43.14 -29.06
CA PRO A 184 19.99 43.10 -27.69
C PRO A 184 18.97 43.44 -26.62
N ASN A 185 18.02 44.30 -26.88
CA ASN A 185 16.95 44.69 -25.96
C ASN A 185 15.98 43.52 -25.64
N TYR A 186 16.00 42.44 -26.43
CA TYR A 186 15.14 41.25 -26.22
C TYR A 186 15.77 40.18 -25.34
N PHE A 187 17.05 40.30 -24.91
CA PHE A 187 17.63 39.34 -23.97
C PHE A 187 16.82 39.22 -22.68
N ILE A 188 16.31 40.36 -22.18
CA ILE A 188 15.48 40.36 -20.97
C ILE A 188 14.21 39.55 -21.18
N HIS A 189 13.57 39.67 -22.37
CA HIS A 189 12.36 38.87 -22.69
C HIS A 189 12.67 37.40 -22.83
N ALA A 190 13.84 37.04 -23.37
CA ALA A 190 14.30 35.66 -23.44
C ALA A 190 14.49 35.05 -22.05
N TYR A 191 15.11 35.77 -21.11
CA TYR A 191 15.25 35.32 -19.73
C TYR A 191 13.92 35.23 -18.99
N ILE A 192 12.97 36.15 -19.21
CA ILE A 192 11.63 36.11 -18.66
C ILE A 192 10.92 34.82 -19.15
N GLY A 193 10.97 34.52 -20.45
CA GLY A 193 10.38 33.32 -21.03
C GLY A 193 10.98 32.02 -20.46
N LEU A 194 12.32 32.01 -20.33
CA LEU A 194 13.02 30.86 -19.71
C LEU A 194 12.67 30.70 -18.22
N PHE A 195 12.60 31.81 -17.49
CA PHE A 195 12.21 31.79 -16.07
C PHE A 195 10.78 31.25 -15.87
N LEU A 196 9.83 31.72 -16.71
CA LEU A 196 8.45 31.15 -16.68
C LEU A 196 8.43 29.65 -16.97
N SER A 197 9.28 29.20 -17.92
CA SER A 197 9.41 27.78 -18.21
C SER A 197 9.94 26.96 -17.02
N VAL A 198 10.92 27.53 -16.28
CA VAL A 198 11.42 26.92 -15.04
C VAL A 198 10.31 26.84 -13.96
N ILE A 199 9.51 27.90 -13.82
CA ILE A 199 8.37 27.91 -12.90
C ILE A 199 7.37 26.81 -13.27
N ILE A 200 7.03 26.65 -14.55
CA ILE A 200 6.14 25.58 -15.02
C ILE A 200 6.72 24.20 -14.63
N TYR A 201 8.02 24.00 -14.79
CA TYR A 201 8.70 22.79 -14.36
C TYR A 201 8.57 22.54 -12.86
N LEU A 202 8.84 23.57 -12.04
CA LEU A 202 8.72 23.44 -10.58
C LEU A 202 7.30 23.11 -10.14
N ILE A 203 6.30 23.77 -10.74
CA ILE A 203 4.89 23.47 -10.46
C ILE A 203 4.56 22.01 -10.83
N MET A 204 5.00 21.52 -11.99
CA MET A 204 4.77 20.14 -12.40
C MET A 204 5.41 19.14 -11.44
N PHE A 205 6.64 19.39 -11.00
CA PHE A 205 7.31 18.55 -10.02
C PHE A 205 6.60 18.56 -8.66
N PHE A 206 6.11 19.71 -8.23
CA PHE A 206 5.35 19.85 -6.99
C PHE A 206 4.04 19.05 -7.05
N LEU A 207 3.27 19.22 -8.13
CA LEU A 207 2.02 18.46 -8.34
C LEU A 207 2.29 16.95 -8.39
N PHE A 208 3.36 16.55 -9.05
CA PHE A 208 3.76 15.14 -9.07
C PHE A 208 4.10 14.63 -7.67
N TYR A 209 4.85 15.41 -6.88
CA TYR A 209 5.18 15.04 -5.50
C TYR A 209 3.93 14.85 -4.66
N GLU A 210 2.95 15.75 -4.77
CA GLU A 210 1.66 15.61 -4.06
C GLU A 210 0.90 14.33 -4.47
N ILE A 211 0.81 14.05 -5.78
CA ILE A 211 0.15 12.83 -6.28
C ILE A 211 0.84 11.58 -5.72
N LYS A 212 2.17 11.60 -5.69
CA LYS A 212 2.96 10.49 -5.15
C LYS A 212 2.68 10.28 -3.67
N VAL A 213 2.79 11.34 -2.85
CA VAL A 213 2.56 11.28 -1.40
C VAL A 213 1.15 10.77 -1.10
N LYS A 214 0.15 11.26 -1.84
CA LYS A 214 -1.23 10.79 -1.70
C LYS A 214 -1.36 9.29 -1.99
N LYS A 215 -0.77 8.81 -3.08
CA LYS A 215 -0.82 7.39 -3.46
C LYS A 215 -0.11 6.49 -2.46
N ASP A 216 1.08 6.90 -1.98
CA ASP A 216 1.83 6.17 -0.96
C ASP A 216 1.00 6.07 0.34
N THR A 217 0.36 7.19 0.75
CA THR A 217 -0.51 7.23 1.94
C THR A 217 -1.76 6.36 1.80
N GLU A 218 -2.39 6.32 0.62
CA GLU A 218 -3.54 5.46 0.36
C GLU A 218 -3.15 3.98 0.42
N HIS A 219 -2.01 3.61 -0.14
CA HIS A 219 -1.48 2.25 -0.07
C HIS A 219 -1.16 1.81 1.36
N ASP A 220 -0.51 2.69 2.15
CA ASP A 220 -0.20 2.41 3.56
C ASP A 220 -1.47 2.23 4.40
N LYS A 221 -2.52 3.03 4.14
CA LYS A 221 -3.83 2.88 4.79
C LYS A 221 -4.49 1.55 4.45
N GLU A 222 -4.46 1.13 3.20
CA GLU A 222 -5.00 -0.15 2.76
C GLU A 222 -4.28 -1.32 3.44
N LEU A 223 -2.95 -1.28 3.47
CA LEU A 223 -2.15 -2.30 4.15
C LEU A 223 -2.45 -2.36 5.64
N LEU A 224 -2.53 -1.21 6.30
CA LEU A 224 -2.86 -1.13 7.73
C LEU A 224 -4.25 -1.67 8.02
N SER A 225 -5.25 -1.39 7.17
CA SER A 225 -6.61 -1.94 7.35
C SER A 225 -6.63 -3.46 7.27
N LEU A 226 -5.91 -4.06 6.33
CA LEU A 226 -5.78 -5.52 6.22
C LEU A 226 -5.11 -6.15 7.45
N GLN A 227 -4.09 -5.49 8.01
CA GLN A 227 -3.45 -5.95 9.23
C GLN A 227 -4.37 -5.87 10.45
N VAL A 228 -5.15 -4.79 10.58
CA VAL A 228 -6.15 -4.65 11.65
C VAL A 228 -7.21 -5.74 11.54
N ASP A 229 -7.75 -5.99 10.35
CA ASP A 229 -8.76 -7.04 10.13
C ASP A 229 -8.21 -8.43 10.48
N SER A 230 -6.97 -8.74 10.12
CA SER A 230 -6.34 -10.02 10.47
C SER A 230 -6.14 -10.16 11.98
N LEU A 231 -5.72 -9.10 12.67
CA LEU A 231 -5.55 -9.12 14.14
C LEU A 231 -6.89 -9.25 14.87
N VAL A 232 -7.97 -8.63 14.37
CA VAL A 232 -9.31 -8.79 14.92
C VAL A 232 -9.77 -10.24 14.83
N LEU A 233 -9.58 -10.89 13.68
CA LEU A 233 -9.94 -12.30 13.49
C LEU A 233 -9.12 -13.22 14.40
N GLU A 234 -7.81 -13.03 14.46
CA GLU A 234 -6.92 -13.81 15.32
C GLU A 234 -7.28 -13.64 16.81
N THR A 235 -7.57 -12.42 17.25
CA THR A 235 -7.97 -12.13 18.62
C THR A 235 -9.33 -12.80 18.95
N ALA A 236 -10.28 -12.77 18.01
CA ALA A 236 -11.58 -13.44 18.18
C ALA A 236 -11.42 -14.95 18.27
N GLU A 237 -10.56 -15.56 17.47
CA GLU A 237 -10.25 -16.99 17.52
C GLU A 237 -9.59 -17.37 18.85
N ILE A 238 -8.55 -16.66 19.26
CA ILE A 238 -7.88 -16.87 20.56
C ILE A 238 -8.87 -16.72 21.71
N THR A 239 -9.73 -15.71 21.67
CA THR A 239 -10.75 -15.49 22.68
C THR A 239 -11.73 -16.67 22.74
N THR A 240 -12.17 -17.17 21.58
CA THR A 240 -13.07 -18.33 21.52
C THR A 240 -12.41 -19.57 22.11
N ILE A 241 -11.18 -19.88 21.72
CA ILE A 241 -10.43 -21.04 22.25
C ILE A 241 -10.17 -20.90 23.76
N ALA A 242 -9.84 -19.70 24.23
CA ALA A 242 -9.53 -19.47 25.64
C ALA A 242 -10.75 -19.57 26.57
N PHE A 243 -11.95 -19.23 26.09
CA PHE A 243 -13.14 -19.08 26.95
C PHE A 243 -14.29 -20.04 26.67
N THR A 244 -14.22 -20.81 25.57
CA THR A 244 -15.27 -21.77 25.23
C THR A 244 -14.74 -23.20 25.16
N ASP A 245 -15.62 -24.18 25.37
CA ASP A 245 -15.34 -25.57 25.10
C ASP A 245 -15.49 -25.86 23.61
N SER A 246 -14.44 -26.40 22.99
CA SER A 246 -14.36 -26.61 21.54
C SER A 246 -15.38 -27.64 20.99
N LEU A 247 -15.84 -28.57 21.81
CA LEU A 247 -16.81 -29.57 21.38
C LEU A 247 -18.24 -29.03 21.43
N THR A 248 -18.62 -28.43 22.55
CA THR A 248 -20.02 -28.06 22.83
C THR A 248 -20.37 -26.61 22.59
N GLY A 249 -19.37 -25.74 22.46
CA GLY A 249 -19.55 -24.31 22.25
C GLY A 249 -20.13 -23.54 23.45
N VAL A 250 -20.30 -24.19 24.61
CA VAL A 250 -20.56 -23.49 25.88
C VAL A 250 -19.27 -22.93 26.46
N LYS A 251 -19.37 -22.12 27.50
CA LYS A 251 -18.18 -21.62 28.19
C LYS A 251 -17.39 -22.76 28.83
N ASN A 252 -16.06 -22.64 28.85
CA ASN A 252 -15.19 -23.68 29.45
C ASN A 252 -14.99 -23.48 30.96
N ARG A 253 -14.29 -24.43 31.60
CA ARG A 253 -13.94 -24.39 33.02
C ARG A 253 -13.22 -23.12 33.45
N TYR A 254 -12.32 -22.58 32.61
CA TYR A 254 -11.60 -21.34 32.94
C TYR A 254 -12.58 -20.14 33.03
N SER A 255 -13.51 -20.08 32.12
CA SER A 255 -14.56 -19.05 32.12
C SER A 255 -15.48 -19.14 33.35
N LEU A 256 -15.75 -20.36 33.82
CA LEU A 256 -16.54 -20.58 35.04
C LEU A 256 -15.88 -19.92 36.25
N PHE A 257 -14.63 -20.27 36.54
CA PHE A 257 -13.93 -19.72 37.70
C PHE A 257 -13.86 -18.19 37.64
N ARG A 258 -13.50 -17.63 36.49
CA ARG A 258 -13.51 -16.17 36.31
C ARG A 258 -14.88 -15.56 36.60
N ARG A 259 -15.95 -16.21 36.18
CA ARG A 259 -17.31 -15.70 36.40
C ARG A 259 -17.73 -15.77 37.85
N ILE A 260 -17.41 -16.87 38.53
CA ILE A 260 -17.68 -17.04 39.97
C ILE A 260 -16.92 -15.97 40.76
N ASP A 261 -15.63 -15.75 40.50
CA ASP A 261 -14.81 -14.73 41.18
C ASP A 261 -15.42 -13.33 41.02
N GLN A 262 -15.86 -12.97 39.83
CA GLN A 262 -16.54 -11.70 39.56
C GLN A 262 -17.83 -11.55 40.37
N LEU A 263 -18.64 -12.60 40.48
CA LEU A 263 -19.89 -12.57 41.23
C LEU A 263 -19.64 -12.48 42.75
N ILE A 264 -18.61 -13.15 43.25
CA ILE A 264 -18.16 -13.04 44.65
C ILE A 264 -17.67 -11.64 44.99
N GLU A 265 -16.80 -11.06 44.12
CA GLU A 265 -16.31 -9.70 44.28
C GLU A 265 -17.46 -8.68 44.36
N THR A 266 -18.46 -8.84 43.50
CA THR A 266 -19.64 -7.94 43.46
C THR A 266 -20.68 -8.28 44.52
N LYS A 267 -20.46 -9.37 45.33
CA LYS A 267 -21.39 -9.86 46.32
C LYS A 267 -22.80 -10.17 45.75
N GLN A 268 -22.86 -10.52 44.49
CA GLN A 268 -24.11 -10.89 43.85
C GLN A 268 -24.44 -12.34 44.20
N PRO A 269 -25.62 -12.64 44.77
CA PRO A 269 -26.05 -14.02 45.01
C PRO A 269 -26.14 -14.81 43.71
N PHE A 270 -25.76 -16.09 43.76
CA PHE A 270 -25.86 -17.01 42.64
C PHE A 270 -26.01 -18.46 43.12
N LEU A 271 -26.53 -19.32 42.24
CA LEU A 271 -26.68 -20.75 42.45
C LEU A 271 -25.76 -21.52 41.48
N VAL A 272 -24.91 -22.38 42.01
CA VAL A 272 -24.14 -23.37 41.25
C VAL A 272 -25.01 -24.61 41.12
N VAL A 273 -25.27 -25.02 39.88
CA VAL A 273 -25.95 -26.26 39.52
C VAL A 273 -24.92 -27.16 38.86
N PHE A 274 -24.34 -28.09 39.60
CA PHE A 274 -23.39 -29.07 39.06
C PHE A 274 -24.18 -30.23 38.45
N MET A 275 -23.91 -30.60 37.21
CA MET A 275 -24.68 -31.58 36.45
C MET A 275 -23.73 -32.59 35.80
N ASP A 276 -24.09 -33.86 35.84
CA ASP A 276 -23.39 -34.96 35.18
C ASP A 276 -24.40 -35.73 34.32
N LEU A 277 -24.08 -35.89 33.05
CA LEU A 277 -24.94 -36.59 32.09
C LEU A 277 -24.86 -38.10 32.30
N ASP A 278 -25.94 -38.70 32.79
CA ASP A 278 -25.98 -40.12 33.13
C ASP A 278 -25.81 -41.00 31.88
N ASN A 279 -25.03 -42.09 32.02
CA ASN A 279 -24.86 -43.16 31.02
C ASN A 279 -24.28 -42.73 29.65
N LEU A 280 -23.49 -41.71 29.57
CA LEU A 280 -22.78 -41.34 28.32
C LEU A 280 -21.90 -42.50 27.81
N LYS A 281 -21.32 -43.30 28.74
CA LYS A 281 -20.53 -44.47 28.37
C LYS A 281 -21.36 -45.48 27.60
N ASP A 282 -22.60 -45.76 27.99
CA ASP A 282 -23.48 -46.72 27.31
C ASP A 282 -23.80 -46.23 25.88
N ILE A 283 -23.90 -44.92 25.66
CA ILE A 283 -24.07 -44.36 24.33
C ILE A 283 -22.82 -44.57 23.48
N ASN A 284 -21.62 -44.28 24.02
CA ASN A 284 -20.36 -44.51 23.31
C ASN A 284 -20.15 -46.00 22.98
N ASP A 285 -20.47 -46.90 23.92
CA ASP A 285 -20.28 -48.34 23.74
C ASP A 285 -21.31 -48.97 22.78
N ASN A 286 -22.54 -48.43 22.72
CA ASN A 286 -23.60 -48.95 21.85
C ASN A 286 -23.62 -48.36 20.44
N TYR A 287 -23.13 -47.14 20.26
CA TYR A 287 -23.16 -46.44 18.98
C TYR A 287 -21.74 -46.14 18.46
N ASP A 288 -21.09 -45.11 18.93
CA ASP A 288 -19.66 -44.73 18.74
C ASP A 288 -19.36 -43.42 19.48
N HIS A 289 -18.07 -43.02 19.51
CA HIS A 289 -17.66 -41.77 20.13
C HIS A 289 -18.23 -40.53 19.41
N SER A 290 -18.42 -40.59 18.08
CA SER A 290 -19.01 -39.49 17.32
C SER A 290 -20.45 -39.21 17.74
N ARG A 291 -21.20 -40.26 18.08
CA ARG A 291 -22.57 -40.16 18.59
C ARG A 291 -22.60 -39.60 20.01
N GLY A 292 -21.63 -40.00 20.84
CA GLY A 292 -21.47 -39.44 22.19
C GLY A 292 -21.13 -37.94 22.14
N ASP A 293 -20.27 -37.52 21.21
CA ASP A 293 -19.96 -36.11 20.99
C ASP A 293 -21.17 -35.29 20.54
N THR A 294 -22.00 -35.87 19.66
CA THR A 294 -23.28 -35.27 19.26
C THR A 294 -24.22 -35.14 20.45
N TYR A 295 -24.33 -36.18 21.25
CA TYR A 295 -25.17 -36.17 22.46
C TYR A 295 -24.74 -35.10 23.47
N LEU A 296 -23.43 -34.91 23.69
CA LEU A 296 -22.90 -33.83 24.52
C LEU A 296 -23.24 -32.44 23.97
N LYS A 297 -23.20 -32.25 22.64
CA LYS A 297 -23.59 -30.98 22.00
C LYS A 297 -25.08 -30.68 22.19
N GLU A 298 -25.92 -31.67 21.99
CA GLU A 298 -27.36 -31.57 22.17
C GLU A 298 -27.74 -31.30 23.64
N PHE A 299 -27.08 -31.96 24.58
CA PHE A 299 -27.25 -31.71 26.02
C PHE A 299 -26.82 -30.28 26.39
N ALA A 300 -25.66 -29.85 25.93
CA ALA A 300 -25.19 -28.48 26.15
C ALA A 300 -26.17 -27.44 25.60
N GLN A 301 -26.74 -27.70 24.41
CA GLN A 301 -27.75 -26.81 23.81
C GLN A 301 -29.04 -26.78 24.61
N ALA A 302 -29.52 -27.93 25.05
CA ALA A 302 -30.70 -28.04 25.92
C ALA A 302 -30.51 -27.25 27.22
N LEU A 303 -29.34 -27.38 27.86
CA LEU A 303 -28.99 -26.61 29.06
C LEU A 303 -28.97 -25.11 28.79
N LYS A 304 -28.37 -24.66 27.67
CA LYS A 304 -28.38 -23.24 27.28
C LYS A 304 -29.80 -22.71 27.14
N ASP A 305 -30.68 -23.46 26.50
CA ASP A 305 -32.05 -23.02 26.23
C ASP A 305 -32.90 -22.95 27.52
N VAL A 306 -32.68 -23.86 28.48
CA VAL A 306 -33.37 -23.85 29.80
C VAL A 306 -32.85 -22.72 30.68
N ILE A 307 -31.54 -22.44 30.68
CA ILE A 307 -30.89 -21.44 31.54
C ILE A 307 -30.95 -20.06 30.91
N LYS A 308 -31.34 -19.92 29.64
CA LYS A 308 -31.38 -18.66 28.91
C LYS A 308 -32.13 -17.54 29.67
N GLY A 309 -31.43 -16.43 29.89
CA GLY A 309 -31.98 -15.26 30.63
C GLY A 309 -31.90 -15.38 32.13
N LYS A 310 -31.52 -16.57 32.71
CA LYS A 310 -31.39 -16.81 34.15
C LYS A 310 -29.96 -17.01 34.62
N GLY A 311 -29.04 -17.28 33.67
CA GLY A 311 -27.66 -17.58 34.01
C GLY A 311 -26.84 -18.02 32.81
N GLU A 312 -25.76 -18.76 33.09
CA GLU A 312 -24.75 -19.17 32.09
C GLU A 312 -24.43 -20.67 32.26
N VAL A 313 -24.08 -21.34 31.13
CA VAL A 313 -23.71 -22.78 31.13
C VAL A 313 -22.20 -22.90 30.81
N PHE A 314 -21.55 -23.79 31.55
CA PHE A 314 -20.14 -24.09 31.42
C PHE A 314 -19.95 -25.62 31.35
N ARG A 315 -19.01 -26.08 30.52
CA ARG A 315 -18.53 -27.46 30.56
C ARG A 315 -17.35 -27.54 31.51
N PHE A 316 -17.48 -28.35 32.54
CA PHE A 316 -16.46 -28.51 33.59
C PHE A 316 -15.39 -29.53 33.17
N ALA A 317 -15.83 -30.74 32.80
CA ALA A 317 -14.98 -31.79 32.25
C ALA A 317 -15.88 -32.90 31.63
N GLY A 318 -15.39 -33.63 30.63
CA GLY A 318 -16.06 -34.81 30.08
C GLY A 318 -17.58 -34.65 29.85
N ASP A 319 -18.39 -35.28 30.69
CA ASP A 319 -19.86 -35.24 30.76
C ASP A 319 -20.39 -34.30 31.84
N GLU A 320 -19.52 -33.56 32.53
CA GLU A 320 -19.86 -32.66 33.62
C GLU A 320 -20.07 -31.22 33.12
N PHE A 321 -21.22 -30.65 33.50
CA PHE A 321 -21.60 -29.28 33.18
C PHE A 321 -21.98 -28.52 34.45
N ILE A 322 -21.77 -27.19 34.43
CA ILE A 322 -22.20 -26.32 35.51
C ILE A 322 -23.08 -25.20 34.94
N GLY A 323 -24.29 -25.10 35.51
CA GLY A 323 -25.14 -23.94 35.37
C GLY A 323 -24.84 -22.94 36.49
N LEU A 324 -24.60 -21.70 36.15
CA LEU A 324 -24.41 -20.61 37.08
C LEU A 324 -25.61 -19.67 36.98
N LEU A 325 -26.57 -19.78 37.89
CA LEU A 325 -27.79 -18.98 37.85
C LEU A 325 -27.65 -17.74 38.72
N THR A 326 -28.06 -16.61 38.18
CA THR A 326 -28.06 -15.30 38.87
C THR A 326 -29.48 -14.74 39.06
N GLU A 327 -30.45 -15.36 38.42
CA GLU A 327 -31.87 -15.01 38.49
C GLU A 327 -32.70 -16.21 38.97
N ASP A 328 -33.83 -15.99 39.59
CA ASP A 328 -34.79 -16.99 40.05
C ASP A 328 -34.18 -18.04 41.02
N ILE A 329 -33.15 -17.71 41.79
CA ILE A 329 -32.37 -18.64 42.61
C ILE A 329 -33.24 -19.31 43.70
N ASP A 330 -34.09 -18.52 44.35
CA ASP A 330 -34.93 -18.96 45.47
C ASP A 330 -36.08 -19.89 45.03
N VAL A 331 -36.43 -19.87 43.76
CA VAL A 331 -37.54 -20.65 43.18
C VAL A 331 -37.04 -21.81 42.31
N PHE A 332 -35.74 -22.13 42.35
CA PHE A 332 -35.15 -23.19 41.54
C PHE A 332 -35.70 -24.58 41.98
N ASP A 333 -36.41 -25.25 41.06
CA ASP A 333 -36.91 -26.60 41.23
C ASP A 333 -36.10 -27.61 40.39
N GLN A 334 -35.42 -28.52 41.06
CA GLN A 334 -34.59 -29.55 40.43
C GLN A 334 -35.38 -30.48 39.49
N VAL A 335 -36.59 -30.87 39.91
CA VAL A 335 -37.43 -31.80 39.14
C VAL A 335 -37.91 -31.11 37.86
N TYR A 336 -38.43 -29.90 38.01
CA TYR A 336 -38.85 -29.10 36.87
C TYR A 336 -37.69 -28.83 35.91
N PHE A 337 -36.51 -28.46 36.42
CA PHE A 337 -35.32 -28.24 35.60
C PHE A 337 -34.94 -29.47 34.76
N LYS A 338 -34.91 -30.67 35.40
CA LYS A 338 -34.63 -31.93 34.69
C LYS A 338 -35.68 -32.23 33.61
N MET A 339 -36.94 -32.01 33.91
CA MET A 339 -38.02 -32.19 32.92
C MET A 339 -37.88 -31.25 31.73
N GLU A 340 -37.56 -30.00 31.96
CA GLU A 340 -37.36 -29.00 30.91
C GLU A 340 -36.15 -29.34 30.03
N VAL A 341 -35.04 -29.84 30.59
CA VAL A 341 -33.90 -30.32 29.82
C VAL A 341 -34.27 -31.56 29.01
N ALA A 342 -34.94 -32.55 29.65
CA ALA A 342 -35.36 -33.75 28.96
C ALA A 342 -36.29 -33.47 27.78
N HIS A 343 -37.19 -32.51 27.91
CA HIS A 343 -38.11 -32.12 26.83
C HIS A 343 -37.37 -31.48 25.61
N ARG A 344 -36.19 -30.92 25.82
CA ARG A 344 -35.37 -30.30 24.76
C ARG A 344 -34.34 -31.27 24.16
N MET A 345 -34.15 -32.44 24.77
CA MET A 345 -33.29 -33.45 24.16
C MET A 345 -33.96 -34.07 22.94
N PRO A 346 -33.23 -34.33 21.85
CA PRO A 346 -33.73 -34.94 20.65
C PRO A 346 -34.29 -36.37 20.95
N SER A 347 -35.32 -36.76 20.22
CA SER A 347 -36.01 -38.06 20.40
C SER A 347 -35.32 -39.25 19.72
N ASP A 348 -34.27 -39.00 18.94
CA ASP A 348 -33.56 -40.05 18.19
C ASP A 348 -32.45 -40.76 18.99
N ILE A 349 -32.15 -40.24 20.21
CA ILE A 349 -31.29 -40.89 21.18
C ILE A 349 -32.04 -41.00 22.52
N PRO A 350 -31.95 -42.15 23.22
CA PRO A 350 -32.52 -42.27 24.56
C PRO A 350 -31.86 -41.28 25.52
N TYR A 351 -32.64 -40.40 26.12
CA TYR A 351 -32.13 -39.54 27.19
C TYR A 351 -32.21 -40.33 28.51
N TYR A 352 -31.06 -40.57 29.12
CA TYR A 352 -30.94 -41.41 30.34
C TYR A 352 -31.07 -40.63 31.65
N ASP A 353 -31.34 -39.32 31.60
CA ASP A 353 -31.36 -38.41 32.72
C ASP A 353 -29.99 -37.79 33.04
N MET A 354 -29.95 -36.89 33.99
CA MET A 354 -28.75 -36.29 34.57
C MET A 354 -28.80 -36.29 36.08
N SER A 355 -27.64 -36.42 36.71
CA SER A 355 -27.50 -36.22 38.15
C SER A 355 -27.07 -34.78 38.42
N LEU A 356 -27.64 -34.13 39.42
CA LEU A 356 -27.32 -32.76 39.76
C LEU A 356 -27.17 -32.49 41.26
N GLY A 357 -26.33 -31.51 41.58
CA GLY A 357 -26.14 -31.00 42.93
C GLY A 357 -26.11 -29.49 42.96
N LEU A 358 -26.45 -28.89 44.07
CA LEU A 358 -26.65 -27.46 44.24
C LEU A 358 -25.76 -26.91 45.34
N ALA A 359 -25.23 -25.68 45.12
CA ALA A 359 -24.62 -24.86 46.17
C ALA A 359 -24.91 -23.38 45.90
N SER A 360 -25.27 -22.62 46.90
CA SER A 360 -25.70 -21.23 46.81
C SER A 360 -24.71 -20.29 47.49
N PHE A 361 -24.30 -19.24 46.80
CA PHE A 361 -23.53 -18.17 47.40
C PHE A 361 -24.46 -17.07 47.94
N PRO A 362 -24.20 -16.50 49.15
CA PRO A 362 -23.10 -16.80 50.07
C PRO A 362 -23.46 -17.88 51.16
N LYS A 363 -24.59 -18.55 51.01
CA LYS A 363 -25.15 -19.42 52.03
C LYS A 363 -24.29 -20.67 52.30
N ASP A 364 -23.83 -21.34 51.25
CA ASP A 364 -23.21 -22.66 51.31
C ASP A 364 -21.68 -22.60 51.17
N GLY A 365 -21.12 -21.41 50.81
CA GLY A 365 -19.69 -21.18 50.67
C GLY A 365 -19.36 -19.76 50.24
N VAL A 366 -18.09 -19.37 50.40
CA VAL A 366 -17.62 -18.01 50.10
C VAL A 366 -16.50 -17.99 49.03
N SER A 367 -16.11 -19.13 48.52
CA SER A 367 -15.13 -19.29 47.45
C SER A 367 -15.64 -20.19 46.32
N ALA A 368 -15.05 -20.05 45.12
CA ALA A 368 -15.41 -20.90 43.99
C ALA A 368 -15.18 -22.40 44.27
N ASP A 369 -14.04 -22.71 44.86
CA ASP A 369 -13.68 -24.09 45.18
C ASP A 369 -14.63 -24.72 46.19
N GLU A 370 -15.03 -24.01 47.28
CA GLU A 370 -16.01 -24.50 48.24
C GLU A 370 -17.36 -24.79 47.60
N LEU A 371 -17.89 -23.85 46.83
CA LEU A 371 -19.21 -23.98 46.19
C LEU A 371 -19.23 -25.11 45.15
N ILE A 372 -18.21 -25.20 44.31
CA ILE A 372 -18.09 -26.25 43.28
C ILE A 372 -17.97 -27.64 43.97
N ASN A 373 -17.10 -27.79 44.99
CA ASN A 373 -16.93 -29.04 45.71
C ASN A 373 -18.21 -29.49 46.41
N LEU A 374 -18.97 -28.57 47.02
CA LEU A 374 -20.21 -28.89 47.68
C LEU A 374 -21.28 -29.35 46.67
N ALA A 375 -21.41 -28.65 45.55
CA ALA A 375 -22.33 -29.02 44.49
C ALA A 375 -21.96 -30.38 43.86
N ASP A 376 -20.66 -30.65 43.63
CA ASP A 376 -20.16 -31.94 43.14
C ASP A 376 -20.50 -33.09 44.09
N GLN A 377 -20.23 -32.92 45.39
CA GLN A 377 -20.59 -33.92 46.40
C GLN A 377 -22.11 -34.24 46.42
N ALA A 378 -22.95 -33.23 46.31
CA ALA A 378 -24.39 -33.38 46.23
C ALA A 378 -24.82 -34.14 44.95
N MET A 379 -24.26 -33.80 43.82
CA MET A 379 -24.48 -34.47 42.53
C MET A 379 -24.03 -35.94 42.59
N TYR A 380 -22.84 -36.21 43.14
CA TYR A 380 -22.35 -37.58 43.31
C TYR A 380 -23.23 -38.43 44.21
N ALA A 381 -23.75 -37.86 45.31
CA ALA A 381 -24.71 -38.55 46.19
C ALA A 381 -25.99 -38.95 45.45
N GLU A 382 -26.54 -38.04 44.63
CA GLU A 382 -27.72 -38.36 43.78
C GLU A 382 -27.39 -39.48 42.78
N LYS A 383 -26.24 -39.39 42.09
CA LYS A 383 -25.78 -40.39 41.10
C LYS A 383 -25.66 -41.77 41.74
N LYS A 384 -25.13 -41.85 42.95
CA LYS A 384 -25.02 -43.12 43.73
C LYS A 384 -26.39 -43.65 44.07
N HIS A 385 -27.33 -42.86 44.55
CA HIS A 385 -28.69 -43.27 44.85
C HIS A 385 -29.45 -43.86 43.66
N LYS A 386 -29.27 -43.26 42.47
CA LYS A 386 -29.84 -43.75 41.20
C LYS A 386 -29.28 -45.13 40.82
N LYS A 387 -27.95 -45.34 41.00
CA LYS A 387 -27.33 -46.66 40.73
C LYS A 387 -27.82 -47.82 41.66
N ILE A 388 -28.23 -47.53 42.89
CA ILE A 388 -28.71 -48.50 43.83
C ILE A 388 -30.17 -48.90 43.52
N ARG A 389 -30.94 -48.04 42.87
CA ARG A 389 -32.34 -48.26 42.51
C ARG A 389 -32.56 -48.92 41.15
N ARG A 390 -31.54 -49.07 40.35
CA ARG A 390 -31.48 -49.82 39.08
C ARG A 390 -30.91 -51.21 39.33
#